data_228c19565965876f26d0612316755969
#
_entry.id   228c19565965876f26d0612316755969
#
_cell.length_a   1.000
_cell.length_b   1.000
_cell.length_c   1.000
_cell.angle_alpha   90.00
_cell.angle_beta   90.00
_cell.angle_gamma   90.00
#
_symmetry.space_group_name_H-M   'P 1'
#
loop_
_entity.id
_entity.type
_entity.pdbx_description
1 polymer ?
#
loop_
_entity_poly.entity_id
_entity_poly.type
_entity_poly.pdbx_seq_one_letter_code
_entity_poly.pdbx_strand_id
1 'polypeptide(L)'
;MTYYHLGEVVHRRAEQYGKKTAIKYQTKMAKGKWKSLSWRKFSDFVLKAAYAMAEMGVQPGDRVGVYSENMAEYLITDFGAYANRAVMVPMYATASPSQVEYIVDDAHVKVVFVGEQYQYNHAYKVQSTSNVLTRLVIFDRNVVFDRDDETSMYFDDFLATGQNAHAQATVNARMRQLKESDLATIIYTSGTTGVPKGVMLLHSSYSEALRIHDERLTKVSNKDVSMCFLPLTHIFEKAWSYYCLHKGITVAIN
;
A
#
# COMPACT_ATOMS: atom_id res chain seq x y z
N MET A 1 18.46 -1.42 17.00
CA MET A 1 18.01 -2.06 15.75
C MET A 1 18.35 -1.12 14.60
N THR A 2 18.67 -1.62 13.41
CA THR A 2 18.88 -0.75 12.23
C THR A 2 17.53 -0.33 11.67
N TYR A 3 17.32 0.97 11.54
CA TYR A 3 16.11 1.54 10.91
C TYR A 3 16.35 1.69 9.42
N TYR A 4 15.39 1.22 8.65
CA TYR A 4 15.41 1.33 7.19
C TYR A 4 14.27 2.25 6.75
N HIS A 5 14.49 2.99 5.69
CA HIS A 5 13.43 3.73 5.01
C HIS A 5 12.29 2.79 4.61
N LEU A 6 11.03 3.21 4.67
CA LEU A 6 9.89 2.33 4.35
C LEU A 6 10.03 1.66 2.99
N GLY A 7 10.62 2.33 2.00
CA GLY A 7 10.88 1.74 0.68
C GLY A 7 11.88 0.58 0.67
N GLU A 8 12.67 0.41 1.73
CA GLU A 8 13.65 -0.67 1.86
C GLU A 8 13.27 -1.74 2.89
N VAL A 9 12.36 -1.42 3.83
CA VAL A 9 12.15 -2.25 5.02
C VAL A 9 11.79 -3.70 4.68
N VAL A 10 10.91 -3.93 3.72
CA VAL A 10 10.48 -5.28 3.34
C VAL A 10 11.62 -6.06 2.71
N HIS A 11 12.39 -5.44 1.82
CA HIS A 11 13.54 -6.06 1.16
C HIS A 11 14.62 -6.44 2.18
N ARG A 12 15.01 -5.51 3.05
CA ARG A 12 16.02 -5.74 4.11
C ARG A 12 15.57 -6.82 5.11
N ARG A 13 14.29 -6.87 5.44
CA ARG A 13 13.77 -7.96 6.29
C ARG A 13 13.69 -9.29 5.57
N ALA A 14 13.48 -9.30 4.25
CA ALA A 14 13.53 -10.53 3.46
C ALA A 14 14.95 -11.13 3.40
N GLU A 15 15.99 -10.31 3.33
CA GLU A 15 17.38 -10.76 3.47
C GLU A 15 17.63 -11.44 4.83
N GLN A 16 17.06 -10.87 5.91
CA GLN A 16 17.25 -11.36 7.29
C GLN A 16 16.41 -12.60 7.61
N TYR A 17 15.15 -12.65 7.15
CA TYR A 17 14.17 -13.64 7.60
C TYR A 17 13.78 -14.67 6.52
N GLY A 18 14.04 -14.41 5.26
CA GLY A 18 13.92 -15.35 4.15
C GLY A 18 12.60 -16.11 4.08
N LYS A 19 12.61 -17.38 4.50
CA LYS A 19 11.46 -18.28 4.43
C LYS A 19 10.44 -18.10 5.57
N LYS A 20 10.75 -17.32 6.62
CA LYS A 20 9.82 -17.06 7.71
C LYS A 20 8.58 -16.34 7.18
N THR A 21 7.43 -16.58 7.83
CA THR A 21 6.16 -15.91 7.47
C THR A 21 6.23 -14.42 7.80
N ALA A 22 5.94 -13.57 6.82
CA ALA A 22 5.77 -12.12 6.98
C ALA A 22 4.29 -11.76 7.16
N ILE A 23 3.45 -12.27 6.27
CA ILE A 23 2.02 -11.98 6.21
C ILE A 23 1.23 -13.30 6.31
N LYS A 24 0.19 -13.31 7.12
CA LYS A 24 -0.92 -14.28 7.07
C LYS A 24 -2.17 -13.53 6.63
N TYR A 25 -3.00 -14.15 5.82
CA TYR A 25 -4.23 -13.55 5.33
C TYR A 25 -5.28 -14.59 5.00
N GLN A 26 -6.53 -14.17 5.04
CA GLN A 26 -7.65 -14.98 4.57
C GLN A 26 -8.14 -14.41 3.24
N THR A 27 -8.67 -15.30 2.38
CA THR A 27 -9.43 -14.90 1.20
C THR A 27 -10.84 -15.43 1.34
N LYS A 28 -11.82 -14.74 0.79
CA LYS A 28 -13.22 -15.19 0.77
C LYS A 28 -13.39 -16.63 0.26
N MET A 29 -12.56 -17.01 -0.73
CA MET A 29 -12.55 -18.38 -1.29
C MET A 29 -11.94 -19.41 -0.33
N ALA A 30 -11.11 -19.01 0.61
CA ALA A 30 -10.40 -19.94 1.50
C ALA A 30 -11.24 -20.46 2.66
N LYS A 31 -12.51 -20.04 2.80
CA LYS A 31 -13.47 -20.50 3.83
C LYS A 31 -12.83 -20.59 5.23
N GLY A 32 -12.23 -19.51 5.68
CA GLY A 32 -11.57 -19.43 6.99
C GLY A 32 -10.17 -20.04 7.08
N LYS A 33 -9.61 -20.55 5.99
CA LYS A 33 -8.23 -21.05 5.98
C LYS A 33 -7.24 -19.89 5.77
N TRP A 34 -6.21 -19.87 6.59
CA TRP A 34 -5.13 -18.91 6.49
C TRP A 34 -4.15 -19.28 5.37
N LYS A 35 -3.86 -18.34 4.49
CA LYS A 35 -2.72 -18.38 3.57
C LYS A 35 -1.55 -17.63 4.19
N SER A 36 -0.34 -17.88 3.70
CA SER A 36 0.87 -17.23 4.22
C SER A 36 1.79 -16.78 3.09
N LEU A 37 2.36 -15.60 3.25
CA LEU A 37 3.50 -15.12 2.45
C LEU A 37 4.75 -15.15 3.33
N SER A 38 5.81 -15.78 2.84
CA SER A 38 7.14 -15.65 3.45
C SER A 38 7.70 -14.25 3.19
N TRP A 39 8.68 -13.81 3.98
CA TRP A 39 9.39 -12.54 3.75
C TRP A 39 9.94 -12.44 2.32
N ARG A 40 10.52 -13.53 1.80
CA ARG A 40 11.01 -13.56 0.41
C ARG A 40 9.90 -13.32 -0.60
N LYS A 41 8.78 -14.05 -0.48
CA LYS A 41 7.64 -13.87 -1.39
C LYS A 41 7.00 -12.49 -1.26
N PHE A 42 6.89 -11.98 -0.04
CA PHE A 42 6.36 -10.63 0.19
C PHE A 42 7.25 -9.57 -0.48
N SER A 43 8.57 -9.67 -0.30
CA SER A 43 9.53 -8.79 -0.98
C SER A 43 9.46 -8.89 -2.50
N ASP A 44 9.35 -10.11 -3.04
CA ASP A 44 9.21 -10.31 -4.48
C ASP A 44 7.95 -9.63 -5.04
N PHE A 45 6.82 -9.71 -4.33
CA PHE A 45 5.59 -9.02 -4.72
C PHE A 45 5.71 -7.50 -4.61
N VAL A 46 6.33 -6.99 -3.55
CA VAL A 46 6.60 -5.55 -3.36
C VAL A 46 7.45 -4.99 -4.50
N LEU A 47 8.53 -5.69 -4.87
CA LEU A 47 9.38 -5.27 -5.99
C LEU A 47 8.64 -5.34 -7.33
N LYS A 48 7.85 -6.38 -7.58
CA LYS A 48 7.01 -6.48 -8.78
C LYS A 48 6.00 -5.33 -8.86
N ALA A 49 5.35 -4.98 -7.75
CA ALA A 49 4.44 -3.85 -7.69
C ALA A 49 5.18 -2.51 -7.94
N ALA A 50 6.38 -2.36 -7.38
CA ALA A 50 7.20 -1.18 -7.65
C ALA A 50 7.59 -1.07 -9.13
N TYR A 51 8.02 -2.17 -9.76
CA TYR A 51 8.36 -2.20 -11.19
C TYR A 51 7.15 -1.90 -12.07
N ALA A 52 6.00 -2.49 -11.76
CA ALA A 52 4.76 -2.24 -12.49
C ALA A 52 4.27 -0.78 -12.35
N MET A 53 4.40 -0.17 -11.17
CA MET A 53 4.11 1.26 -11.00
C MET A 53 5.05 2.13 -11.84
N ALA A 54 6.34 1.81 -11.89
CA ALA A 54 7.30 2.54 -12.72
C ALA A 54 6.97 2.42 -14.22
N GLU A 55 6.61 1.22 -14.68
CA GLU A 55 6.17 0.95 -16.06
C GLU A 55 4.89 1.71 -16.40
N MET A 56 3.95 1.80 -15.45
CA MET A 56 2.71 2.58 -15.57
C MET A 56 2.95 4.10 -15.59
N GLY A 57 4.20 4.55 -15.39
CA GLY A 57 4.57 5.96 -15.43
C GLY A 57 4.47 6.71 -14.08
N VAL A 58 4.27 6.00 -12.96
CA VAL A 58 4.32 6.61 -11.62
C VAL A 58 5.72 7.19 -11.37
N GLN A 59 5.78 8.45 -11.00
CA GLN A 59 7.02 9.19 -10.73
C GLN A 59 7.21 9.43 -9.22
N PRO A 60 8.45 9.73 -8.77
CA PRO A 60 8.68 10.19 -7.41
C PRO A 60 7.80 11.40 -7.07
N GLY A 61 7.10 11.33 -5.93
CA GLY A 61 6.15 12.35 -5.48
C GLY A 61 4.73 12.23 -6.06
N ASP A 62 4.48 11.33 -7.02
CA ASP A 62 3.13 11.04 -7.47
C ASP A 62 2.30 10.39 -6.36
N ARG A 63 1.01 10.72 -6.32
CA ARG A 63 0.07 10.14 -5.34
C ARG A 63 -0.61 8.91 -5.92
N VAL A 64 -0.55 7.85 -5.12
CA VAL A 64 -1.15 6.54 -5.41
C VAL A 64 -2.19 6.25 -4.34
N GLY A 65 -3.42 6.05 -4.75
CA GLY A 65 -4.54 5.76 -3.86
C GLY A 65 -4.70 4.27 -3.57
N VAL A 66 -5.19 3.95 -2.36
CA VAL A 66 -5.74 2.62 -2.06
C VAL A 66 -7.13 2.79 -1.49
N TYR A 67 -8.12 2.18 -2.13
CA TYR A 67 -9.52 2.18 -1.76
C TYR A 67 -9.97 0.72 -1.55
N SER A 68 -9.73 0.19 -0.35
CA SER A 68 -9.89 -1.23 -0.05
C SER A 68 -10.06 -1.49 1.44
N GLU A 69 -10.71 -2.60 1.78
CA GLU A 69 -10.55 -3.25 3.07
C GLU A 69 -9.10 -3.73 3.27
N ASN A 70 -8.79 -4.24 4.47
CA ASN A 70 -7.47 -4.80 4.73
C ASN A 70 -7.24 -6.06 3.88
N MET A 71 -6.22 -6.03 3.05
CA MET A 71 -5.80 -7.14 2.18
C MET A 71 -4.27 -7.23 2.17
N ALA A 72 -3.72 -8.38 1.81
CA ALA A 72 -2.27 -8.52 1.66
C ALA A 72 -1.73 -7.63 0.53
N GLU A 73 -2.50 -7.49 -0.53
CA GLU A 73 -2.24 -6.63 -1.70
C GLU A 73 -2.12 -5.16 -1.31
N TYR A 74 -2.85 -4.72 -0.28
CA TYR A 74 -2.76 -3.37 0.27
C TYR A 74 -1.32 -3.07 0.76
N LEU A 75 -0.76 -3.94 1.61
CA LEU A 75 0.61 -3.76 2.11
C LEU A 75 1.65 -3.91 0.99
N ILE A 76 1.43 -4.80 0.03
CA ILE A 76 2.31 -4.93 -1.14
C ILE A 76 2.34 -3.60 -1.92
N THR A 77 1.19 -2.99 -2.12
CA THR A 77 1.03 -1.70 -2.82
C THR A 77 1.72 -0.57 -2.07
N ASP A 78 1.50 -0.45 -0.75
CA ASP A 78 2.14 0.57 0.08
C ASP A 78 3.67 0.55 -0.07
N PHE A 79 4.28 -0.61 0.16
CA PHE A 79 5.74 -0.73 0.10
C PHE A 79 6.29 -0.65 -1.33
N GLY A 80 5.52 -1.07 -2.33
CA GLY A 80 5.86 -0.87 -3.74
C GLY A 80 5.89 0.61 -4.15
N ALA A 81 4.92 1.39 -3.66
CA ALA A 81 4.88 2.83 -3.88
C ALA A 81 6.06 3.54 -3.18
N TYR A 82 6.38 3.17 -1.94
CA TYR A 82 7.52 3.75 -1.22
C TYR A 82 8.86 3.45 -1.89
N ALA A 83 9.03 2.27 -2.51
CA ALA A 83 10.21 1.96 -3.31
C ALA A 83 10.34 2.86 -4.56
N ASN A 84 9.23 3.38 -5.07
CA ASN A 84 9.17 4.38 -6.13
C ASN A 84 9.29 5.83 -5.65
N ARG A 85 9.37 6.09 -4.33
CA ARG A 85 9.27 7.41 -3.74
C ARG A 85 7.92 8.09 -4.03
N ALA A 86 6.88 7.28 -4.27
CA ALA A 86 5.51 7.74 -4.45
C ALA A 86 4.81 7.89 -3.09
N VAL A 87 3.75 8.67 -3.06
CA VAL A 87 3.00 9.04 -1.86
C VAL A 87 1.71 8.23 -1.80
N MET A 88 1.48 7.53 -0.70
CA MET A 88 0.25 6.77 -0.50
C MET A 88 -0.91 7.64 -0.01
N VAL A 89 -2.07 7.47 -0.63
CA VAL A 89 -3.32 8.15 -0.25
C VAL A 89 -4.38 7.09 0.07
N PRO A 90 -4.48 6.67 1.33
CA PRO A 90 -5.47 5.69 1.75
C PRO A 90 -6.88 6.30 1.80
N MET A 91 -7.86 5.55 1.31
CA MET A 91 -9.28 5.88 1.32
C MET A 91 -10.05 4.82 2.09
N TYR A 92 -10.95 5.22 2.98
CA TYR A 92 -11.77 4.25 3.72
C TYR A 92 -12.59 3.40 2.75
N ALA A 93 -12.59 2.09 2.97
CA ALA A 93 -13.30 1.13 2.12
C ALA A 93 -14.82 1.41 2.00
N THR A 94 -15.37 2.13 2.96
CA THR A 94 -16.78 2.56 3.01
C THR A 94 -17.01 3.98 2.48
N ALA A 95 -15.98 4.65 1.96
CA ALA A 95 -16.11 6.01 1.44
C ALA A 95 -17.13 6.07 0.30
N SER A 96 -17.92 7.15 0.26
CA SER A 96 -18.85 7.40 -0.83
C SER A 96 -18.12 7.85 -2.10
N PRO A 97 -18.76 7.75 -3.29
CA PRO A 97 -18.16 8.25 -4.53
C PRO A 97 -17.71 9.71 -4.42
N SER A 98 -18.50 10.57 -3.81
CA SER A 98 -18.15 11.99 -3.64
C SER A 98 -16.94 12.22 -2.72
N GLN A 99 -16.77 11.36 -1.69
CA GLN A 99 -15.58 11.41 -0.84
C GLN A 99 -14.34 10.92 -1.60
N VAL A 100 -14.48 9.86 -2.41
CA VAL A 100 -13.39 9.36 -3.25
C VAL A 100 -12.99 10.41 -4.29
N GLU A 101 -13.97 11.02 -4.99
CA GLU A 101 -13.77 12.10 -5.96
C GLU A 101 -13.02 13.28 -5.33
N TYR A 102 -13.48 13.75 -4.18
CA TYR A 102 -12.82 14.84 -3.46
C TYR A 102 -11.35 14.52 -3.15
N ILE A 103 -11.06 13.32 -2.63
CA ILE A 103 -9.68 12.90 -2.29
C ILE A 103 -8.82 12.78 -3.56
N VAL A 104 -9.38 12.21 -4.63
CA VAL A 104 -8.69 12.07 -5.91
C VAL A 104 -8.27 13.42 -6.46
N ASP A 105 -9.19 14.39 -6.44
CA ASP A 105 -8.95 15.72 -7.01
C ASP A 105 -8.03 16.56 -6.13
N ASP A 106 -8.28 16.61 -4.81
CA ASP A 106 -7.49 17.41 -3.86
C ASP A 106 -6.04 16.92 -3.77
N ALA A 107 -5.83 15.59 -3.66
CA ALA A 107 -4.49 15.01 -3.63
C ALA A 107 -3.89 14.79 -5.03
N HIS A 108 -4.62 14.97 -6.12
CA HIS A 108 -4.19 14.65 -7.49
C HIS A 108 -3.73 13.20 -7.64
N VAL A 109 -4.59 12.25 -7.24
CA VAL A 109 -4.31 10.81 -7.26
C VAL A 109 -4.42 10.28 -8.68
N LYS A 110 -3.32 9.77 -9.24
CA LYS A 110 -3.26 9.30 -10.64
C LYS A 110 -3.72 7.85 -10.83
N VAL A 111 -3.44 7.01 -9.85
CA VAL A 111 -3.75 5.57 -9.87
C VAL A 111 -4.41 5.20 -8.56
N VAL A 112 -5.50 4.44 -8.60
CA VAL A 112 -6.14 3.90 -7.40
C VAL A 112 -6.14 2.37 -7.45
N PHE A 113 -5.62 1.77 -6.39
CA PHE A 113 -5.71 0.35 -6.13
C PHE A 113 -7.00 0.08 -5.36
N VAL A 114 -7.79 -0.86 -5.85
CA VAL A 114 -9.19 -1.04 -5.45
C VAL A 114 -9.42 -2.46 -4.94
N GLY A 115 -10.14 -2.59 -3.83
CA GLY A 115 -10.38 -3.88 -3.18
C GLY A 115 -11.37 -4.75 -3.94
N GLU A 116 -12.63 -4.49 -3.74
CA GLU A 116 -13.73 -5.36 -4.14
C GLU A 116 -14.74 -4.64 -5.06
N GLN A 117 -15.82 -5.34 -5.45
CA GLN A 117 -16.81 -4.81 -6.38
C GLN A 117 -17.43 -3.48 -5.97
N TYR A 118 -17.69 -3.31 -4.65
CA TYR A 118 -18.26 -2.06 -4.14
C TYR A 118 -17.32 -0.88 -4.41
N GLN A 119 -16.04 -1.03 -4.06
CA GLN A 119 -15.05 0.02 -4.27
C GLN A 119 -14.77 0.25 -5.76
N TYR A 120 -14.77 -0.83 -6.56
CA TYR A 120 -14.61 -0.71 -8.01
C TYR A 120 -15.72 0.15 -8.62
N ASN A 121 -16.98 -0.16 -8.33
CA ASN A 121 -18.11 0.59 -8.90
C ASN A 121 -18.04 2.09 -8.59
N HIS A 122 -17.56 2.43 -7.38
CA HIS A 122 -17.40 3.82 -6.98
C HIS A 122 -16.19 4.48 -7.64
N ALA A 123 -15.03 3.81 -7.62
CA ALA A 123 -13.81 4.33 -8.23
C ALA A 123 -13.93 4.50 -9.74
N TYR A 124 -14.58 3.55 -10.44
CA TYR A 124 -14.82 3.65 -11.87
C TYR A 124 -15.72 4.83 -12.23
N LYS A 125 -16.78 5.06 -11.43
CA LYS A 125 -17.63 6.25 -11.61
C LYS A 125 -16.83 7.54 -11.46
N VAL A 126 -15.92 7.63 -10.49
CA VAL A 126 -15.04 8.79 -10.33
C VAL A 126 -14.07 8.90 -11.50
N GLN A 127 -13.46 7.78 -11.92
CA GLN A 127 -12.52 7.77 -13.04
C GLN A 127 -13.16 8.26 -14.34
N SER A 128 -14.41 7.89 -14.61
CA SER A 128 -15.12 8.28 -15.85
C SER A 128 -15.35 9.79 -15.99
N THR A 129 -15.25 10.54 -14.90
CA THR A 129 -15.40 12.01 -14.85
C THR A 129 -14.14 12.76 -14.48
N SER A 130 -13.14 12.09 -13.91
CA SER A 130 -11.90 12.70 -13.43
C SER A 130 -10.92 12.97 -14.57
N ASN A 131 -10.29 14.15 -14.52
CA ASN A 131 -9.17 14.49 -15.39
C ASN A 131 -7.81 14.07 -14.81
N VAL A 132 -7.78 13.50 -13.59
CA VAL A 132 -6.57 13.17 -12.84
C VAL A 132 -6.40 11.66 -12.73
N LEU A 133 -7.47 10.94 -12.33
CA LEU A 133 -7.44 9.50 -12.12
C LEU A 133 -7.42 8.75 -13.48
N THR A 134 -6.29 8.15 -13.80
CA THR A 134 -6.07 7.55 -15.12
C THR A 134 -6.18 6.02 -15.12
N ARG A 135 -5.99 5.35 -13.98
CA ARG A 135 -5.93 3.89 -13.89
C ARG A 135 -6.54 3.37 -12.59
N LEU A 136 -7.23 2.22 -12.70
CA LEU A 136 -7.63 1.40 -11.56
C LEU A 136 -6.92 0.06 -11.62
N VAL A 137 -6.45 -0.42 -10.47
CA VAL A 137 -5.84 -1.75 -10.32
C VAL A 137 -6.62 -2.51 -9.24
N ILE A 138 -7.19 -3.66 -9.59
CA ILE A 138 -8.21 -4.33 -8.81
C ILE A 138 -7.62 -5.54 -8.08
N PHE A 139 -7.74 -5.61 -6.75
CA PHE A 139 -7.18 -6.68 -5.92
C PHE A 139 -7.96 -7.98 -6.05
N ASP A 140 -9.32 -7.91 -5.95
CA ASP A 140 -10.16 -9.11 -6.01
C ASP A 140 -10.44 -9.51 -7.45
N ARG A 141 -9.96 -10.69 -7.85
CA ARG A 141 -10.18 -11.29 -9.18
C ARG A 141 -11.64 -11.59 -9.51
N ASN A 142 -12.52 -11.58 -8.49
CA ASN A 142 -13.96 -11.80 -8.69
C ASN A 142 -14.72 -10.51 -9.08
N VAL A 143 -14.09 -9.37 -9.06
CA VAL A 143 -14.67 -8.12 -9.53
C VAL A 143 -14.96 -8.23 -11.02
N VAL A 144 -16.18 -7.89 -11.40
CA VAL A 144 -16.60 -7.83 -12.81
C VAL A 144 -16.48 -6.37 -13.25
N PHE A 145 -15.67 -6.12 -14.28
CA PHE A 145 -15.50 -4.79 -14.84
C PHE A 145 -16.76 -4.37 -15.60
N ASP A 146 -17.00 -3.06 -15.60
CA ASP A 146 -17.99 -2.47 -16.49
C ASP A 146 -17.61 -2.77 -17.96
N ARG A 147 -18.63 -2.93 -18.79
CA ARG A 147 -18.48 -3.30 -20.21
C ARG A 147 -17.64 -2.31 -21.01
N ASP A 148 -17.72 -1.04 -20.61
CA ASP A 148 -17.04 0.08 -21.28
C ASP A 148 -15.70 0.45 -20.60
N ASP A 149 -15.26 -0.34 -19.62
CA ASP A 149 -13.99 -0.12 -18.91
C ASP A 149 -12.81 -0.79 -19.63
N GLU A 150 -12.08 0.01 -20.40
CA GLU A 150 -10.86 -0.40 -21.11
C GLU A 150 -9.56 -0.06 -20.31
N THR A 151 -9.68 0.53 -19.14
CA THR A 151 -8.54 1.12 -18.41
C THR A 151 -8.15 0.40 -17.15
N SER A 152 -9.07 -0.35 -16.54
CA SER A 152 -8.82 -1.14 -15.34
C SER A 152 -8.10 -2.43 -15.64
N MET A 153 -7.35 -2.94 -14.66
CA MET A 153 -6.69 -4.24 -14.74
C MET A 153 -6.70 -4.93 -13.38
N TYR A 154 -6.60 -6.26 -13.38
CA TYR A 154 -6.42 -6.99 -12.14
C TYR A 154 -4.98 -6.88 -11.63
N PHE A 155 -4.82 -7.01 -10.32
CA PHE A 155 -3.54 -6.86 -9.64
C PHE A 155 -2.47 -7.85 -10.14
N ASP A 156 -2.85 -9.10 -10.43
CA ASP A 156 -1.90 -10.09 -10.99
C ASP A 156 -1.41 -9.68 -12.38
N ASP A 157 -2.30 -9.15 -13.22
CA ASP A 157 -1.97 -8.66 -14.56
C ASP A 157 -1.09 -7.41 -14.46
N PHE A 158 -1.40 -6.50 -13.52
CA PHE A 158 -0.56 -5.34 -13.19
C PHE A 158 0.85 -5.77 -12.78
N LEU A 159 1.01 -6.74 -11.87
CA LEU A 159 2.32 -7.23 -11.43
C LEU A 159 3.16 -7.80 -12.59
N ALA A 160 2.50 -8.30 -13.63
CA ALA A 160 3.19 -8.84 -14.82
C ALA A 160 3.77 -7.74 -15.72
N THR A 161 3.22 -6.52 -15.72
CA THR A 161 3.66 -5.44 -16.62
C THR A 161 5.08 -4.94 -16.34
N GLY A 162 5.51 -4.93 -15.08
CA GLY A 162 6.81 -4.40 -14.66
C GLY A 162 7.99 -5.37 -14.82
N GLN A 163 7.79 -6.56 -15.40
CA GLN A 163 8.83 -7.58 -15.49
C GLN A 163 9.81 -7.34 -16.66
N ASN A 164 10.36 -6.12 -16.73
CA ASN A 164 11.35 -5.76 -17.74
C ASN A 164 12.57 -5.04 -17.10
N ALA A 165 13.71 -5.05 -17.81
CA ALA A 165 14.97 -4.50 -17.31
C ALA A 165 14.91 -2.97 -17.08
N HIS A 166 14.12 -2.25 -17.87
CA HIS A 166 13.99 -0.79 -17.75
C HIS A 166 13.29 -0.40 -16.43
N ALA A 167 12.12 -1.00 -16.15
CA ALA A 167 11.39 -0.77 -14.91
C ALA A 167 12.23 -1.14 -13.67
N GLN A 168 12.95 -2.27 -13.73
CA GLN A 168 13.85 -2.69 -12.64
C GLN A 168 14.99 -1.68 -12.42
N ALA A 169 15.64 -1.23 -13.49
CA ALA A 169 16.71 -0.23 -13.40
C ALA A 169 16.20 1.10 -12.83
N THR A 170 15.00 1.53 -13.25
CA THR A 170 14.33 2.73 -12.78
C THR A 170 14.07 2.68 -11.27
N VAL A 171 13.43 1.61 -10.77
CA VAL A 171 13.15 1.46 -9.34
C VAL A 171 14.43 1.35 -8.53
N ASN A 172 15.42 0.60 -9.00
CA ASN A 172 16.72 0.51 -8.32
C ASN A 172 17.42 1.88 -8.22
N ALA A 173 17.30 2.73 -9.24
CA ALA A 173 17.82 4.10 -9.19
C ALA A 173 17.05 4.96 -8.17
N ARG A 174 15.73 4.84 -8.10
CA ARG A 174 14.88 5.54 -7.12
C ARG A 174 15.17 5.11 -5.69
N MET A 175 15.34 3.81 -5.45
CA MET A 175 15.68 3.27 -4.13
C MET A 175 17.03 3.78 -3.61
N ARG A 176 18.01 4.04 -4.49
CA ARG A 176 19.27 4.67 -4.08
C ARG A 176 19.15 6.15 -3.69
N GLN A 177 18.02 6.78 -3.97
CA GLN A 177 17.76 8.20 -3.72
C GLN A 177 16.70 8.44 -2.64
N LEU A 178 16.29 7.40 -1.90
CA LEU A 178 15.33 7.50 -0.80
C LEU A 178 15.78 8.51 0.25
N LYS A 179 14.86 9.35 0.71
CA LYS A 179 15.11 10.38 1.72
C LYS A 179 14.05 10.33 2.81
N GLU A 180 14.46 10.46 4.05
CA GLU A 180 13.56 10.57 5.21
C GLU A 180 12.62 11.80 5.11
N SER A 181 13.00 12.81 4.33
CA SER A 181 12.18 13.98 4.04
C SER A 181 11.18 13.78 2.90
N ASP A 182 11.19 12.61 2.24
CA ASP A 182 10.17 12.31 1.23
C ASP A 182 8.80 12.18 1.92
N LEU A 183 7.75 12.68 1.26
CA LEU A 183 6.38 12.49 1.72
C LEU A 183 6.00 11.01 1.54
N ALA A 184 5.53 10.38 2.63
CA ALA A 184 5.15 8.98 2.63
C ALA A 184 3.64 8.80 2.39
N THR A 185 2.83 9.55 3.14
CA THR A 185 1.38 9.31 3.15
C THR A 185 0.63 10.63 3.33
N ILE A 186 -0.53 10.76 2.67
CA ILE A 186 -1.53 11.79 2.94
C ILE A 186 -2.77 11.08 3.47
N ILE A 187 -3.12 11.30 4.75
CA ILE A 187 -4.30 10.69 5.40
C ILE A 187 -5.38 11.74 5.55
N TYR A 188 -6.54 11.49 4.94
CA TYR A 188 -7.70 12.38 5.06
C TYR A 188 -8.46 12.13 6.35
N THR A 189 -8.68 13.21 7.11
CA THR A 189 -9.47 13.19 8.35
C THR A 189 -10.67 14.12 8.23
N SER A 190 -11.75 13.80 8.92
CA SER A 190 -12.90 14.70 9.04
C SER A 190 -12.45 15.97 9.77
N GLY A 191 -12.28 17.06 9.02
CA GLY A 191 -11.97 18.36 9.61
C GLY A 191 -13.14 18.90 10.44
N THR A 192 -12.85 19.75 11.42
CA THR A 192 -13.87 20.47 12.22
C THR A 192 -14.80 21.33 11.37
N THR A 193 -14.43 21.65 10.15
CA THR A 193 -15.19 22.44 9.17
C THR A 193 -16.08 21.60 8.24
N GLY A 194 -16.11 20.28 8.42
CA GLY A 194 -16.89 19.35 7.58
C GLY A 194 -16.20 18.93 6.27
N VAL A 195 -15.18 19.66 5.82
CA VAL A 195 -14.38 19.29 4.63
C VAL A 195 -13.18 18.47 5.09
N PRO A 196 -12.97 17.26 4.54
CA PRO A 196 -11.80 16.44 4.87
C PRO A 196 -10.49 17.17 4.59
N LYS A 197 -9.50 17.00 5.47
CA LYS A 197 -8.17 17.59 5.32
C LYS A 197 -7.12 16.50 5.20
N GLY A 198 -6.22 16.62 4.22
CA GLY A 198 -5.11 15.71 3.99
C GLY A 198 -3.93 15.99 4.94
N VAL A 199 -3.72 15.13 5.92
CA VAL A 199 -2.57 15.19 6.83
C VAL A 199 -1.37 14.56 6.15
N MET A 200 -0.33 15.35 5.92
CA MET A 200 0.91 14.92 5.26
C MET A 200 1.90 14.35 6.28
N LEU A 201 2.32 13.11 6.06
CA LEU A 201 3.29 12.40 6.89
C LEU A 201 4.54 12.07 6.08
N LEU A 202 5.69 12.48 6.57
CA LEU A 202 6.99 12.16 5.98
C LEU A 202 7.45 10.74 6.37
N HIS A 203 8.41 10.18 5.64
CA HIS A 203 9.06 8.93 6.05
C HIS A 203 9.72 9.07 7.42
N SER A 204 10.32 10.23 7.74
CA SER A 204 10.87 10.53 9.06
C SER A 204 9.85 10.43 10.20
N SER A 205 8.57 10.77 9.95
CA SER A 205 7.50 10.61 10.94
C SER A 205 7.29 9.14 11.32
N TYR A 206 7.36 8.25 10.34
CA TYR A 206 7.29 6.81 10.58
C TYR A 206 8.55 6.27 11.24
N SER A 207 9.75 6.67 10.79
CA SER A 207 11.03 6.24 11.38
C SER A 207 11.09 6.60 12.86
N GLU A 208 10.63 7.79 13.24
CA GLU A 208 10.58 8.22 14.64
C GLU A 208 9.55 7.40 15.45
N ALA A 209 8.38 7.12 14.88
CA ALA A 209 7.40 6.25 15.52
C ALA A 209 7.95 4.83 15.73
N LEU A 210 8.66 4.25 14.74
CA LEU A 210 9.31 2.95 14.87
C LEU A 210 10.35 2.96 16.01
N ARG A 211 11.15 4.02 16.12
CA ARG A 211 12.15 4.18 17.17
C ARG A 211 11.51 4.21 18.56
N ILE A 212 10.46 5.02 18.73
CA ILE A 212 9.72 5.12 20.00
C ILE A 212 9.11 3.77 20.39
N HIS A 213 8.54 3.04 19.44
CA HIS A 213 7.98 1.71 19.70
C HIS A 213 9.06 0.71 20.13
N ASP A 214 10.24 0.72 19.49
CA ASP A 214 11.35 -0.15 19.88
C ASP A 214 11.84 0.11 21.31
N GLU A 215 11.87 1.37 21.73
CA GLU A 215 12.26 1.75 23.10
C GLU A 215 11.22 1.36 24.14
N ARG A 216 9.93 1.40 23.79
CA ARG A 216 8.83 1.15 24.72
C ARG A 216 8.39 -0.30 24.77
N LEU A 217 8.44 -1.01 23.65
CA LEU A 217 7.92 -2.37 23.50
C LEU A 217 9.04 -3.42 23.54
N THR A 218 9.80 -3.42 24.64
CA THR A 218 11.00 -4.27 24.80
C THR A 218 10.72 -5.77 24.81
N LYS A 219 9.48 -6.20 25.11
CA LYS A 219 9.09 -7.62 25.12
C LYS A 219 8.62 -8.15 23.76
N VAL A 220 8.31 -7.25 22.82
CA VAL A 220 7.83 -7.62 21.49
C VAL A 220 9.00 -8.07 20.61
N SER A 221 8.84 -9.19 19.93
CA SER A 221 9.91 -9.83 19.17
C SER A 221 9.43 -10.35 17.80
N ASN A 222 10.39 -10.66 16.95
CA ASN A 222 10.10 -11.24 15.64
C ASN A 222 9.46 -12.65 15.68
N LYS A 223 9.22 -13.23 16.86
CA LYS A 223 8.51 -14.51 17.03
C LYS A 223 7.01 -14.32 17.17
N ASP A 224 6.57 -13.08 17.37
CA ASP A 224 5.17 -12.76 17.62
C ASP A 224 4.36 -12.67 16.33
N VAL A 225 3.05 -12.70 16.51
CA VAL A 225 2.05 -12.51 15.45
C VAL A 225 1.13 -11.40 15.90
N SER A 226 0.94 -10.39 15.07
CA SER A 226 -0.01 -9.30 15.32
C SER A 226 -1.20 -9.41 14.37
N MET A 227 -2.41 -9.27 14.92
CA MET A 227 -3.64 -9.21 14.13
C MET A 227 -3.84 -7.78 13.61
N CYS A 228 -3.95 -7.63 12.29
CA CYS A 228 -4.35 -6.39 11.62
C CYS A 228 -5.87 -6.44 11.39
N PHE A 229 -6.63 -5.80 12.27
CA PHE A 229 -8.10 -5.80 12.22
C PHE A 229 -8.72 -4.41 12.19
N LEU A 230 -7.98 -3.37 12.60
CA LEU A 230 -8.40 -2.00 12.36
C LEU A 230 -8.08 -1.59 10.91
N PRO A 231 -8.76 -0.60 10.34
CA PRO A 231 -8.49 -0.20 8.97
C PRO A 231 -7.06 0.31 8.76
N LEU A 232 -6.36 -0.24 7.77
CA LEU A 232 -5.03 0.25 7.33
C LEU A 232 -5.08 1.69 6.78
N THR A 233 -6.25 2.22 6.53
CA THR A 233 -6.48 3.64 6.21
C THR A 233 -6.28 4.56 7.40
N HIS A 234 -6.41 4.03 8.62
CA HIS A 234 -6.20 4.79 9.84
C HIS A 234 -4.74 4.75 10.27
N ILE A 235 -4.19 5.89 10.68
CA ILE A 235 -2.76 6.03 11.04
C ILE A 235 -2.32 5.04 12.12
N PHE A 236 -3.17 4.71 13.09
CA PHE A 236 -2.83 3.80 14.17
C PHE A 236 -2.49 2.39 13.63
N GLU A 237 -3.39 1.78 12.85
CA GLU A 237 -3.15 0.43 12.30
C GLU A 237 -2.02 0.44 11.28
N LYS A 238 -1.97 1.48 10.44
CA LYS A 238 -0.90 1.64 9.45
C LYS A 238 0.47 1.69 10.13
N ALA A 239 0.66 2.56 11.10
CA ALA A 239 1.94 2.70 11.81
C ALA A 239 2.27 1.44 12.62
N TRP A 240 1.28 0.80 13.24
CA TRP A 240 1.44 -0.45 13.97
C TRP A 240 1.84 -1.61 13.07
N SER A 241 1.16 -1.80 11.95
CA SER A 241 1.51 -2.82 10.95
C SER A 241 2.91 -2.60 10.37
N TYR A 242 3.30 -1.35 10.11
CA TYR A 242 4.65 -1.02 9.66
C TYR A 242 5.71 -1.30 10.73
N TYR A 243 5.41 -1.01 12.00
CA TYR A 243 6.26 -1.39 13.10
C TYR A 243 6.43 -2.92 13.19
N CYS A 244 5.33 -3.67 13.09
CA CYS A 244 5.39 -5.13 13.07
C CYS A 244 6.29 -5.66 11.96
N LEU A 245 6.13 -5.16 10.74
CA LEU A 245 6.97 -5.52 9.61
C LEU A 245 8.43 -5.09 9.82
N HIS A 246 8.67 -3.89 10.33
CA HIS A 246 10.01 -3.43 10.69
C HIS A 246 10.68 -4.35 11.73
N LYS A 247 9.95 -4.80 12.73
CA LYS A 247 10.44 -5.71 13.79
C LYS A 247 10.60 -7.16 13.33
N GLY A 248 10.05 -7.53 12.17
CA GLY A 248 10.03 -8.90 11.65
C GLY A 248 8.93 -9.77 12.24
N ILE A 249 7.91 -9.14 12.82
CA ILE A 249 6.69 -9.77 13.36
C ILE A 249 5.81 -10.18 12.18
N THR A 250 5.12 -11.32 12.30
CA THR A 250 4.12 -11.74 11.33
C THR A 250 2.85 -10.89 11.48
N VAL A 251 2.41 -10.24 10.42
CA VAL A 251 1.13 -9.53 10.38
C VAL A 251 0.05 -10.48 9.85
N ALA A 252 -1.00 -10.69 10.63
CA ALA A 252 -2.16 -11.50 10.25
C ALA A 252 -3.33 -10.59 9.90
N ILE A 253 -3.69 -10.54 8.63
CA ILE A 253 -4.74 -9.69 8.06
C ILE A 253 -6.05 -10.49 8.04
N ASN A 254 -7.07 -9.93 8.69
CA ASN A 254 -8.39 -10.53 8.78
C ASN A 254 -9.42 -9.69 8.02
#